data_7abc6d29e278ed3b611db2e8da03c04e
#
_entry.id   7abc6d29e278ed3b611db2e8da03c04e
#
_cell.length_a   1.000
_cell.length_b   1.000
_cell.length_c   1.000
_cell.angle_alpha   90.00
_cell.angle_beta   90.00
_cell.angle_gamma   90.00
#
_symmetry.space_group_name_H-M   'P 1'
#
loop_
_entity.id
_entity.type
_entity.pdbx_description
1 polymer ?
#
loop_
_entity_poly.entity_id
_entity_poly.type
_entity_poly.pdbx_seq_one_letter_code
_entity_poly.pdbx_strand_id
1 'polypeptide(L)'
;MICLLTALCAGTVVILSGRSAGLSLATGSETTDDAYVRADQIAISSHITGYIESVPVRDNETVSQGQVVATVLNDDYGARLSAAEADLQVAQSSVDILTAQAALQKERIAGAEASVRATEADLTQARLEHVRQNTLVSAAVSPRRNLETAVAADQRLAAERDQKQTDVAAARQTLEVIERQITQARQTVAMKEAARDLARIELGYTRIVSPVNGQLSARMVFAGEYVTAGTQVGLIVPLPKVWVVANFREVQIANMWPGQTASITVDSVPGMTFGGTVDSFGPVSGALQALLPPDNATGNFTKVAQRFAVKILLSPDQAGLERLRPGMSVIATVMTSADAQRRSSAP
;
A
#
# COMPACT_ATOMS: atom_id res chain seq x y z
N MET A 1 -43.18 61.37 63.33
CA MET A 1 -42.57 61.50 61.99
C MET A 1 -41.27 60.66 61.83
N ILE A 2 -40.62 60.20 62.89
CA ILE A 2 -39.36 59.42 62.86
C ILE A 2 -39.61 57.92 62.63
N CYS A 3 -40.70 57.32 63.12
CA CYS A 3 -40.98 55.87 62.94
C CYS A 3 -41.40 55.45 61.53
N LEU A 4 -41.90 56.41 60.68
CA LEU A 4 -42.32 56.09 59.31
C LEU A 4 -41.11 56.01 58.34
N LEU A 5 -40.05 56.72 58.63
CA LEU A 5 -38.81 56.70 57.82
C LEU A 5 -37.96 55.43 58.04
N THR A 6 -38.00 54.87 59.24
CA THR A 6 -37.25 53.62 59.51
C THR A 6 -37.89 52.38 58.87
N ALA A 7 -39.21 52.36 58.75
CA ALA A 7 -39.91 51.24 58.09
C ALA A 7 -39.71 51.26 56.57
N LEU A 8 -39.53 52.45 55.96
CA LEU A 8 -39.28 52.57 54.52
C LEU A 8 -37.84 52.14 54.13
N CYS A 9 -36.85 52.42 55.00
CA CYS A 9 -35.47 51.98 54.78
C CYS A 9 -35.27 50.49 54.99
N ALA A 10 -35.98 49.87 55.95
CA ALA A 10 -35.92 48.42 56.18
C ALA A 10 -36.57 47.60 55.01
N GLY A 11 -37.65 48.13 54.43
CA GLY A 11 -38.33 47.51 53.27
C GLY A 11 -37.47 47.53 52.01
N THR A 12 -36.70 48.62 51.75
CA THR A 12 -35.83 48.73 50.56
C THR A 12 -34.57 47.86 50.68
N VAL A 13 -34.03 47.64 51.87
CA VAL A 13 -32.86 46.74 52.11
C VAL A 13 -33.27 45.27 51.96
N VAL A 14 -34.47 44.87 52.36
CA VAL A 14 -34.96 43.51 52.16
C VAL A 14 -35.28 43.21 50.71
N ILE A 15 -35.75 44.20 49.93
CA ILE A 15 -35.99 44.02 48.47
C ILE A 15 -34.68 43.98 47.68
N LEU A 16 -33.63 44.69 48.13
CA LEU A 16 -32.30 44.62 47.46
C LEU A 16 -31.52 43.37 47.82
N SER A 17 -31.70 42.79 49.04
CA SER A 17 -31.03 41.54 49.42
C SER A 17 -31.70 40.27 48.86
N GLY A 18 -32.97 40.35 48.49
CA GLY A 18 -33.69 39.24 47.83
C GLY A 18 -33.41 39.04 46.33
N ARG A 19 -32.70 39.98 45.71
CA ARG A 19 -32.46 39.97 44.25
C ARG A 19 -31.04 39.61 43.86
N SER A 20 -30.18 39.26 44.80
CA SER A 20 -28.83 38.75 44.55
C SER A 20 -28.72 37.25 44.45
N ALA A 21 -29.83 36.53 44.54
CA ALA A 21 -29.87 35.09 44.30
C ALA A 21 -30.30 34.83 42.86
N GLY A 22 -29.35 34.76 41.95
CA GLY A 22 -29.70 34.25 40.60
C GLY A 22 -28.96 34.85 39.41
N LEU A 23 -27.90 35.66 39.55
CA LEU A 23 -26.96 35.85 38.44
C LEU A 23 -25.87 34.78 38.58
N SER A 24 -26.25 33.53 38.40
CA SER A 24 -25.34 32.52 37.90
C SER A 24 -24.96 32.99 36.51
N LEU A 25 -23.79 33.66 36.39
CA LEU A 25 -23.12 33.80 35.12
C LEU A 25 -23.04 32.35 34.58
N ALA A 26 -23.93 32.03 33.65
CA ALA A 26 -23.81 30.82 32.87
C ALA A 26 -22.46 30.92 32.17
N THR A 27 -21.42 30.48 32.85
CA THR A 27 -20.17 30.12 32.19
C THR A 27 -20.58 29.09 31.13
N GLY A 28 -20.54 29.55 29.89
CA GLY A 28 -20.96 28.75 28.75
C GLY A 28 -20.07 27.52 28.62
N SER A 29 -20.34 26.51 29.45
CA SER A 29 -19.67 25.22 29.43
C SER A 29 -20.69 24.10 29.58
N GLU A 30 -20.54 23.09 28.77
CA GLU A 30 -21.36 21.89 28.81
C GLU A 30 -20.51 20.71 29.25
N THR A 31 -21.04 19.95 30.24
CA THR A 31 -20.31 18.82 30.84
C THR A 31 -21.10 17.53 30.65
N THR A 32 -20.38 16.44 30.41
CA THR A 32 -20.92 15.09 30.39
C THR A 32 -19.96 14.11 31.09
N ASP A 33 -20.53 13.18 31.81
CA ASP A 33 -19.86 12.03 32.44
C ASP A 33 -19.94 10.76 31.56
N ASP A 34 -20.77 10.80 30.51
CA ASP A 34 -20.90 9.73 29.53
C ASP A 34 -19.84 9.93 28.43
N ALA A 35 -18.58 9.75 28.81
CA ALA A 35 -17.46 9.93 27.90
C ALA A 35 -16.37 8.88 28.16
N TYR A 36 -15.71 8.43 27.10
CA TYR A 36 -14.71 7.37 27.14
C TYR A 36 -13.51 7.70 26.27
N VAL A 37 -12.36 7.27 26.74
CA VAL A 37 -11.13 7.26 25.92
C VAL A 37 -11.25 6.20 24.85
N ARG A 38 -10.93 6.54 23.60
CA ARG A 38 -10.88 5.66 22.44
C ARG A 38 -9.52 5.72 21.78
N ALA A 39 -9.17 4.66 21.09
CA ALA A 39 -8.02 4.59 20.19
C ALA A 39 -8.36 3.68 19.01
N ASP A 40 -7.58 3.78 17.93
CA ASP A 40 -7.63 2.80 16.88
C ASP A 40 -7.22 1.42 17.42
N GLN A 41 -7.87 0.40 16.91
CA GLN A 41 -7.54 -0.99 17.22
C GLN A 41 -7.22 -1.69 15.91
N ILE A 42 -5.98 -2.14 15.76
CA ILE A 42 -5.49 -2.74 14.53
C ILE A 42 -5.37 -4.24 14.75
N ALA A 43 -6.25 -4.99 14.11
CA ALA A 43 -6.17 -6.44 14.10
C ALA A 43 -5.03 -6.90 13.19
N ILE A 44 -4.15 -7.74 13.72
CA ILE A 44 -3.14 -8.45 12.92
C ILE A 44 -3.68 -9.82 12.61
N SER A 45 -3.71 -10.18 11.33
CA SER A 45 -4.14 -11.51 10.87
C SER A 45 -3.09 -12.17 10.00
N SER A 46 -3.11 -13.51 9.98
CA SER A 46 -2.26 -14.30 9.10
C SER A 46 -2.69 -14.12 7.64
N HIS A 47 -1.74 -13.95 6.72
CA HIS A 47 -1.99 -13.96 5.28
C HIS A 47 -1.90 -15.38 4.68
N ILE A 48 -1.31 -16.32 5.42
CA ILE A 48 -1.03 -17.68 4.96
C ILE A 48 -1.58 -18.71 5.93
N THR A 49 -1.59 -19.94 5.49
CA THR A 49 -2.03 -21.12 6.26
C THR A 49 -0.83 -21.93 6.72
N GLY A 50 -0.83 -22.38 7.96
CA GLY A 50 0.25 -23.22 8.50
C GLY A 50 0.22 -23.31 10.02
N TYR A 51 1.18 -24.01 10.60
CA TYR A 51 1.36 -24.09 12.04
C TYR A 51 2.20 -22.90 12.55
N ILE A 52 1.80 -22.33 13.67
CA ILE A 52 2.60 -21.31 14.36
C ILE A 52 3.84 -21.97 14.96
N GLU A 53 5.02 -21.57 14.50
CA GLU A 53 6.30 -22.02 15.02
C GLU A 53 6.60 -21.35 16.38
N SER A 54 6.44 -20.03 16.42
CA SER A 54 6.75 -19.25 17.64
C SER A 54 5.94 -17.95 17.71
N VAL A 55 5.71 -17.48 18.94
CA VAL A 55 5.11 -16.17 19.27
C VAL A 55 6.04 -15.46 20.23
N PRO A 56 7.03 -14.69 19.76
CA PRO A 56 8.07 -14.11 20.60
C PRO A 56 7.59 -12.97 21.49
N VAL A 57 6.41 -12.41 21.25
CA VAL A 57 5.82 -11.30 22.01
C VAL A 57 4.92 -11.81 23.13
N ARG A 58 4.76 -10.97 24.17
CA ARG A 58 3.88 -11.24 25.32
C ARG A 58 2.64 -10.35 25.27
N ASP A 59 1.61 -10.75 26.02
CA ASP A 59 0.43 -9.90 26.22
C ASP A 59 0.83 -8.58 26.88
N ASN A 60 0.23 -7.50 26.42
CA ASN A 60 0.49 -6.12 26.85
C ASN A 60 1.92 -5.61 26.60
N GLU A 61 2.69 -6.28 25.74
CA GLU A 61 4.03 -5.84 25.36
C GLU A 61 3.94 -4.69 24.33
N THR A 62 4.86 -3.72 24.46
CA THR A 62 5.02 -2.66 23.45
C THR A 62 5.79 -3.20 22.28
N VAL A 63 5.24 -3.04 21.09
CA VAL A 63 5.81 -3.49 19.81
C VAL A 63 6.08 -2.32 18.89
N SER A 64 7.17 -2.45 18.15
CA SER A 64 7.53 -1.49 17.10
C SER A 64 7.02 -1.94 15.74
N GLN A 65 6.82 -0.98 14.83
CA GLN A 65 6.51 -1.29 13.43
C GLN A 65 7.57 -2.21 12.82
N GLY A 66 7.15 -3.29 12.16
CA GLY A 66 8.04 -4.31 11.59
C GLY A 66 8.54 -5.36 12.58
N GLN A 67 8.25 -5.24 13.89
CA GLN A 67 8.59 -6.27 14.87
C GLN A 67 7.77 -7.54 14.63
N VAL A 68 8.43 -8.71 14.68
CA VAL A 68 7.78 -10.00 14.52
C VAL A 68 6.88 -10.30 15.72
N VAL A 69 5.61 -10.54 15.46
CA VAL A 69 4.58 -10.90 16.44
C VAL A 69 4.42 -12.42 16.51
N ALA A 70 4.40 -13.09 15.38
CA ALA A 70 4.35 -14.54 15.28
C ALA A 70 5.10 -15.01 14.02
N THR A 71 5.59 -16.25 14.05
CA THR A 71 6.22 -16.93 12.91
C THR A 71 5.43 -18.18 12.59
N VAL A 72 5.04 -18.34 11.33
CA VAL A 72 4.46 -19.59 10.81
C VAL A 72 5.60 -20.47 10.32
N LEU A 73 5.47 -21.80 10.48
CA LEU A 73 6.43 -22.78 9.97
C LEU A 73 6.68 -22.54 8.48
N ASN A 74 7.94 -22.34 8.09
CA ASN A 74 8.30 -21.81 6.79
C ASN A 74 8.96 -22.83 5.83
N ASP A 75 9.14 -24.08 6.24
CA ASP A 75 9.86 -25.10 5.47
C ASP A 75 9.29 -25.29 4.06
N ASP A 76 7.96 -25.43 3.96
CA ASP A 76 7.27 -25.59 2.68
C ASP A 76 7.40 -24.36 1.78
N TYR A 77 7.29 -23.18 2.38
CA TYR A 77 7.41 -21.89 1.66
C TYR A 77 8.85 -21.66 1.20
N GLY A 78 9.84 -22.01 2.03
CA GLY A 78 11.25 -22.00 1.68
C GLY A 78 11.57 -22.94 0.51
N ALA A 79 11.03 -24.16 0.55
CA ALA A 79 11.18 -25.14 -0.52
C ALA A 79 10.56 -24.65 -1.84
N ARG A 80 9.37 -24.02 -1.80
CA ARG A 80 8.73 -23.42 -2.99
C ARG A 80 9.56 -22.28 -3.58
N LEU A 81 10.12 -21.42 -2.76
CA LEU A 81 11.02 -20.36 -3.23
C LEU A 81 12.24 -20.97 -3.92
N SER A 82 12.90 -21.94 -3.30
CA SER A 82 14.08 -22.61 -3.88
C SER A 82 13.76 -23.29 -5.22
N ALA A 83 12.58 -23.93 -5.34
CA ALA A 83 12.13 -24.51 -6.60
C ALA A 83 11.91 -23.45 -7.68
N ALA A 84 11.28 -22.33 -7.34
CA ALA A 84 11.05 -21.23 -8.28
C ALA A 84 12.35 -20.55 -8.72
N GLU A 85 13.35 -20.44 -7.83
CA GLU A 85 14.69 -19.95 -8.15
C GLU A 85 15.44 -20.88 -9.11
N ALA A 86 15.36 -22.20 -8.89
CA ALA A 86 15.93 -23.20 -9.79
C ALA A 86 15.29 -23.14 -11.19
N ASP A 87 13.96 -23.02 -11.25
CA ASP A 87 13.21 -22.87 -12.51
C ASP A 87 13.64 -21.61 -13.28
N LEU A 88 13.82 -20.49 -12.58
CA LEU A 88 14.30 -19.25 -13.19
C LEU A 88 15.71 -19.43 -13.77
N GLN A 89 16.60 -20.11 -13.07
CA GLN A 89 17.95 -20.39 -13.55
C GLN A 89 17.96 -21.25 -14.81
N VAL A 90 17.08 -22.26 -14.88
CA VAL A 90 16.91 -23.08 -16.10
C VAL A 90 16.44 -22.22 -17.27
N ALA A 91 15.48 -21.32 -17.05
CA ALA A 91 14.99 -20.41 -18.11
C ALA A 91 16.08 -19.44 -18.59
N GLN A 92 16.90 -18.90 -17.68
CA GLN A 92 18.04 -18.05 -18.01
C GLN A 92 19.08 -18.81 -18.83
N SER A 93 19.43 -20.04 -18.44
CA SER A 93 20.35 -20.89 -19.19
C SER A 93 19.85 -21.16 -20.62
N SER A 94 18.54 -21.29 -20.81
CA SER A 94 17.95 -21.42 -22.16
C SER A 94 18.20 -20.19 -23.04
N VAL A 95 18.12 -18.98 -22.49
CA VAL A 95 18.46 -17.73 -23.19
C VAL A 95 19.95 -17.72 -23.58
N ASP A 96 20.83 -18.14 -22.67
CA ASP A 96 22.27 -18.18 -22.92
C ASP A 96 22.62 -19.15 -24.07
N ILE A 97 21.99 -20.34 -24.08
CA ILE A 97 22.16 -21.32 -25.15
C ILE A 97 21.74 -20.74 -26.50
N LEU A 98 20.55 -20.14 -26.56
CA LEU A 98 20.05 -19.55 -27.80
C LEU A 98 20.91 -18.36 -28.25
N THR A 99 21.43 -17.59 -27.32
CA THR A 99 22.35 -16.48 -27.62
C THR A 99 23.67 -16.98 -28.21
N ALA A 100 24.20 -18.06 -27.67
CA ALA A 100 25.39 -18.71 -28.23
C ALA A 100 25.13 -19.28 -29.62
N GLN A 101 23.93 -19.86 -29.85
CA GLN A 101 23.52 -20.34 -31.16
C GLN A 101 23.39 -19.18 -32.18
N ALA A 102 22.86 -18.03 -31.77
CA ALA A 102 22.79 -16.84 -32.62
C ALA A 102 24.18 -16.32 -32.98
N ALA A 103 25.13 -16.32 -32.03
CA ALA A 103 26.51 -15.97 -32.30
C ALA A 103 27.17 -16.91 -33.33
N LEU A 104 27.02 -18.22 -33.15
CA LEU A 104 27.50 -19.22 -34.12
C LEU A 104 26.89 -19.01 -35.50
N GLN A 105 25.59 -18.71 -35.59
CA GLN A 105 24.93 -18.46 -36.86
C GLN A 105 25.44 -17.20 -37.57
N LYS A 106 25.80 -16.13 -36.79
CA LYS A 106 26.43 -14.93 -37.38
C LYS A 106 27.78 -15.24 -38.01
N GLU A 107 28.58 -16.10 -37.40
CA GLU A 107 29.84 -16.55 -38.00
C GLU A 107 29.63 -17.34 -39.30
N ARG A 108 28.57 -18.18 -39.33
CA ARG A 108 28.20 -18.90 -40.55
C ARG A 108 27.78 -17.95 -41.69
N ILE A 109 27.02 -16.91 -41.36
CA ILE A 109 26.65 -15.86 -42.34
C ILE A 109 27.92 -15.17 -42.84
N ALA A 110 28.85 -14.78 -42.02
CA ALA A 110 30.10 -14.16 -42.40
C ALA A 110 30.92 -15.05 -43.33
N GLY A 111 30.97 -16.37 -43.07
CA GLY A 111 31.60 -17.36 -43.92
C GLY A 111 30.91 -17.48 -45.28
N ALA A 112 29.57 -17.53 -45.34
CA ALA A 112 28.80 -17.57 -46.57
C ALA A 112 28.99 -16.29 -47.40
N GLU A 113 29.00 -15.11 -46.79
CA GLU A 113 29.28 -13.83 -47.44
C GLU A 113 30.73 -13.78 -48.02
N ALA A 114 31.71 -14.34 -47.31
CA ALA A 114 33.06 -14.48 -47.85
C ALA A 114 33.10 -15.37 -49.11
N SER A 115 32.31 -16.46 -49.13
CA SER A 115 32.17 -17.30 -50.31
C SER A 115 31.52 -16.57 -51.51
N VAL A 116 30.51 -15.72 -51.25
CA VAL A 116 29.94 -14.85 -52.28
C VAL A 116 31.00 -13.92 -52.87
N ARG A 117 31.81 -13.24 -52.03
CA ARG A 117 32.87 -12.33 -52.49
C ARG A 117 33.92 -13.05 -53.35
N ALA A 118 34.29 -14.29 -52.96
CA ALA A 118 35.21 -15.09 -53.78
C ALA A 118 34.65 -15.39 -55.14
N THR A 119 33.40 -15.88 -55.23
CA THR A 119 32.74 -16.19 -56.52
C THR A 119 32.54 -14.92 -57.37
N GLU A 120 32.26 -13.77 -56.75
CA GLU A 120 32.16 -12.47 -57.45
C GLU A 120 33.53 -12.04 -58.09
N ALA A 121 34.65 -12.29 -57.42
CA ALA A 121 35.97 -12.06 -57.99
C ALA A 121 36.23 -12.96 -59.23
N ASP A 122 35.88 -14.25 -59.13
CA ASP A 122 36.00 -15.20 -60.23
C ASP A 122 35.10 -14.82 -61.42
N LEU A 123 33.84 -14.41 -61.13
CA LEU A 123 32.90 -13.92 -62.14
C LEU A 123 33.41 -12.66 -62.84
N THR A 124 34.02 -11.75 -62.11
CA THR A 124 34.61 -10.54 -62.66
C THR A 124 35.72 -10.88 -63.66
N GLN A 125 36.60 -11.84 -63.28
CA GLN A 125 37.64 -12.32 -64.19
C GLN A 125 37.05 -12.97 -65.47
N ALA A 126 36.06 -13.85 -65.32
CA ALA A 126 35.39 -14.48 -66.46
C ALA A 126 34.72 -13.49 -67.38
N ARG A 127 34.08 -12.44 -66.84
CA ARG A 127 33.49 -11.35 -67.62
C ARG A 127 34.52 -10.58 -68.45
N LEU A 128 35.66 -10.24 -67.82
CA LEU A 128 36.76 -9.59 -68.51
C LEU A 128 37.31 -10.45 -69.67
N GLU A 129 37.42 -11.76 -69.42
CA GLU A 129 37.83 -12.71 -70.50
C GLU A 129 36.78 -12.83 -71.62
N HIS A 130 35.48 -12.90 -71.27
CA HIS A 130 34.38 -12.91 -72.25
C HIS A 130 34.46 -11.66 -73.14
N VAL A 131 34.60 -10.43 -72.54
CA VAL A 131 34.71 -9.19 -73.30
C VAL A 131 35.96 -9.21 -74.22
N ARG A 132 37.11 -9.70 -73.74
CA ARG A 132 38.35 -9.82 -74.45
C ARG A 132 38.18 -10.75 -75.69
N GLN A 133 37.62 -11.95 -75.45
CA GLN A 133 37.43 -12.92 -76.56
C GLN A 133 36.40 -12.43 -77.61
N ASN A 134 35.37 -11.72 -77.16
CA ASN A 134 34.39 -11.12 -78.10
C ASN A 134 35.08 -10.08 -78.97
N THR A 135 35.98 -9.25 -78.48
CA THR A 135 36.76 -8.27 -79.30
C THR A 135 37.70 -8.96 -80.24
N LEU A 136 38.39 -10.03 -79.78
CA LEU A 136 39.33 -10.77 -80.66
C LEU A 136 38.65 -11.54 -81.80
N VAL A 137 37.47 -12.11 -81.58
CA VAL A 137 36.68 -12.78 -82.58
C VAL A 137 36.13 -11.78 -83.61
N SER A 138 35.68 -10.58 -83.15
CA SER A 138 35.23 -9.50 -84.00
C SER A 138 36.32 -9.00 -84.96
N ALA A 139 37.58 -9.03 -84.43
CA ALA A 139 38.77 -8.71 -85.21
C ALA A 139 39.31 -9.89 -86.06
N ALA A 140 38.60 -11.04 -86.12
CA ALA A 140 39.01 -12.26 -86.77
C ALA A 140 40.34 -12.88 -86.37
N VAL A 141 40.79 -12.59 -85.09
CA VAL A 141 42.07 -13.03 -84.55
C VAL A 141 41.93 -14.30 -83.66
N SER A 142 40.72 -14.62 -83.19
CA SER A 142 40.44 -15.78 -82.29
C SER A 142 39.36 -16.69 -82.82
N PRO A 143 39.43 -18.03 -82.63
CA PRO A 143 38.37 -18.98 -82.98
C PRO A 143 37.08 -18.73 -82.20
N ARG A 144 35.91 -18.89 -82.85
CA ARG A 144 34.57 -18.76 -82.19
C ARG A 144 34.42 -19.66 -80.92
N ARG A 145 35.06 -20.86 -80.96
CA ARG A 145 35.03 -21.80 -79.83
C ARG A 145 35.55 -21.17 -78.56
N ASN A 146 36.56 -20.27 -78.64
CA ASN A 146 37.10 -19.61 -77.42
C ASN A 146 36.07 -18.62 -76.85
N LEU A 147 35.33 -17.91 -77.68
CA LEU A 147 34.24 -17.05 -77.22
C LEU A 147 33.11 -17.86 -76.57
N GLU A 148 32.69 -18.98 -77.22
CA GLU A 148 31.64 -19.87 -76.63
C GLU A 148 32.06 -20.41 -75.29
N THR A 149 33.30 -20.80 -75.06
CA THR A 149 33.86 -21.22 -73.79
C THR A 149 33.86 -20.10 -72.73
N ALA A 150 34.20 -18.89 -73.14
CA ALA A 150 34.21 -17.73 -72.27
C ALA A 150 32.79 -17.30 -71.78
N VAL A 151 31.84 -17.34 -72.71
CA VAL A 151 30.42 -17.10 -72.42
C VAL A 151 29.85 -18.15 -71.50
N ALA A 152 30.13 -19.43 -71.76
CA ALA A 152 29.70 -20.50 -70.84
C ALA A 152 30.28 -20.37 -69.45
N ALA A 153 31.55 -19.94 -69.30
CA ALA A 153 32.20 -19.69 -68.02
C ALA A 153 31.55 -18.51 -67.27
N ASP A 154 31.26 -17.39 -67.97
CA ASP A 154 30.57 -16.23 -67.39
C ASP A 154 29.17 -16.61 -66.85
N GLN A 155 28.37 -17.32 -67.69
CA GLN A 155 27.04 -17.75 -67.30
C GLN A 155 27.05 -18.74 -66.10
N ARG A 156 27.98 -19.69 -66.11
CA ARG A 156 28.13 -20.64 -65.02
C ARG A 156 28.46 -19.95 -63.69
N LEU A 157 29.45 -19.05 -63.69
CA LEU A 157 29.84 -18.30 -62.50
C LEU A 157 28.78 -17.31 -62.02
N ALA A 158 28.00 -16.72 -62.93
CA ALA A 158 26.85 -15.90 -62.57
C ALA A 158 25.77 -16.73 -61.83
N ALA A 159 25.45 -17.94 -62.33
CA ALA A 159 24.51 -18.84 -61.62
C ALA A 159 25.06 -19.31 -60.28
N GLU A 160 26.37 -19.60 -60.19
CA GLU A 160 27.00 -19.97 -58.95
C GLU A 160 26.97 -18.85 -57.89
N ARG A 161 27.24 -17.58 -58.29
CA ARG A 161 27.10 -16.41 -57.45
C ARG A 161 25.66 -16.28 -56.90
N ASP A 162 24.63 -16.44 -57.76
CA ASP A 162 23.22 -16.34 -57.37
C ASP A 162 22.84 -17.44 -56.36
N GLN A 163 23.37 -18.66 -56.59
CA GLN A 163 23.22 -19.73 -55.59
C GLN A 163 23.82 -19.36 -54.23
N LYS A 164 25.08 -18.85 -54.21
CA LYS A 164 25.72 -18.42 -52.97
C LYS A 164 24.99 -17.28 -52.27
N GLN A 165 24.42 -16.35 -53.01
CA GLN A 165 23.56 -15.30 -52.45
C GLN A 165 22.32 -15.88 -51.79
N THR A 166 21.70 -16.89 -52.39
CA THR A 166 20.56 -17.61 -51.80
C THR A 166 20.94 -18.33 -50.51
N ASP A 167 22.15 -18.94 -50.47
CA ASP A 167 22.68 -19.56 -49.25
C ASP A 167 22.84 -18.54 -48.08
N VAL A 168 23.34 -17.32 -48.41
CA VAL A 168 23.41 -16.23 -47.42
C VAL A 168 22.01 -15.83 -46.93
N ALA A 169 21.04 -15.69 -47.83
CA ALA A 169 19.67 -15.34 -47.48
C ALA A 169 19.05 -16.41 -46.55
N ALA A 170 19.24 -17.69 -46.87
CA ALA A 170 18.78 -18.80 -46.02
C ALA A 170 19.44 -18.79 -44.62
N ALA A 171 20.74 -18.50 -44.56
CA ALA A 171 21.47 -18.39 -43.31
C ALA A 171 20.98 -17.20 -42.46
N ARG A 172 20.65 -16.07 -43.07
CA ARG A 172 20.06 -14.90 -42.38
C ARG A 172 18.66 -15.21 -41.86
N GLN A 173 17.84 -15.90 -42.64
CA GLN A 173 16.49 -16.34 -42.22
C GLN A 173 16.58 -17.25 -40.99
N THR A 174 17.56 -18.15 -40.91
CA THR A 174 17.81 -18.98 -39.76
C THR A 174 18.17 -18.15 -38.54
N LEU A 175 18.99 -17.10 -38.67
CA LEU A 175 19.30 -16.17 -37.58
C LEU A 175 18.03 -15.50 -37.07
N GLU A 176 17.17 -15.01 -37.95
CA GLU A 176 15.90 -14.37 -37.55
C GLU A 176 15.02 -15.32 -36.73
N VAL A 177 14.95 -16.60 -37.08
CA VAL A 177 14.22 -17.61 -36.30
C VAL A 177 14.82 -17.74 -34.91
N ILE A 178 16.16 -17.82 -34.79
CA ILE A 178 16.84 -17.91 -33.48
C ILE A 178 16.57 -16.65 -32.63
N GLU A 179 16.60 -15.46 -33.20
CA GLU A 179 16.32 -14.20 -32.51
C GLU A 179 14.88 -14.15 -31.97
N ARG A 180 13.92 -14.67 -32.75
CA ARG A 180 12.53 -14.83 -32.26
C ARG A 180 12.44 -15.84 -31.10
N GLN A 181 13.20 -16.94 -31.15
CA GLN A 181 13.30 -17.91 -30.06
C GLN A 181 13.92 -17.30 -28.81
N ILE A 182 14.95 -16.45 -28.94
CA ILE A 182 15.52 -15.68 -27.83
C ILE A 182 14.46 -14.77 -27.19
N THR A 183 13.67 -14.09 -28.03
CA THR A 183 12.58 -13.23 -27.53
C THR A 183 11.55 -14.04 -26.73
N GLN A 184 11.16 -15.20 -27.25
CA GLN A 184 10.25 -16.12 -26.53
C GLN A 184 10.86 -16.63 -25.23
N ALA A 185 12.12 -17.02 -25.24
CA ALA A 185 12.82 -17.49 -24.04
C ALA A 185 12.92 -16.40 -22.95
N ARG A 186 13.16 -15.14 -23.36
CA ARG A 186 13.14 -13.97 -22.44
C ARG A 186 11.78 -13.76 -21.79
N GLN A 187 10.68 -13.96 -22.51
CA GLN A 187 9.33 -13.91 -21.95
C GLN A 187 9.12 -15.03 -20.92
N THR A 188 9.68 -16.21 -21.17
CA THR A 188 9.67 -17.30 -20.19
C THR A 188 10.45 -16.94 -18.93
N VAL A 189 11.61 -16.29 -19.08
CA VAL A 189 12.38 -15.78 -17.92
C VAL A 189 11.51 -14.81 -17.11
N ALA A 190 10.86 -13.84 -17.75
CA ALA A 190 9.99 -12.88 -17.04
C ALA A 190 8.83 -13.57 -16.29
N MET A 191 8.23 -14.62 -16.87
CA MET A 191 7.21 -15.43 -16.15
C MET A 191 7.79 -16.14 -14.94
N LYS A 192 9.00 -16.70 -15.04
CA LYS A 192 9.66 -17.38 -13.93
C LYS A 192 10.14 -16.42 -12.84
N GLU A 193 10.55 -15.21 -13.22
CA GLU A 193 10.85 -14.13 -12.26
C GLU A 193 9.61 -13.77 -11.43
N ALA A 194 8.47 -13.58 -12.07
CA ALA A 194 7.21 -13.29 -11.37
C ALA A 194 6.81 -14.45 -10.43
N ALA A 195 6.99 -15.69 -10.85
CA ALA A 195 6.72 -16.88 -10.01
C ALA A 195 7.65 -16.93 -8.77
N ARG A 196 8.95 -16.65 -8.97
CA ARG A 196 9.94 -16.55 -7.87
C ARG A 196 9.56 -15.44 -6.89
N ASP A 197 9.15 -14.26 -7.40
CA ASP A 197 8.77 -13.13 -6.56
C ASP A 197 7.50 -13.43 -5.75
N LEU A 198 6.53 -14.12 -6.34
CA LEU A 198 5.34 -14.60 -5.62
C LEU A 198 5.74 -15.54 -4.47
N ALA A 199 6.58 -16.55 -4.72
CA ALA A 199 7.04 -17.47 -3.70
C ALA A 199 7.83 -16.76 -2.58
N ARG A 200 8.61 -15.71 -2.93
CA ARG A 200 9.32 -14.87 -1.96
C ARG A 200 8.37 -14.05 -1.08
N ILE A 201 7.30 -13.52 -1.65
CA ILE A 201 6.25 -12.79 -0.92
C ILE A 201 5.55 -13.76 0.04
N GLU A 202 5.17 -14.95 -0.42
CA GLU A 202 4.54 -15.97 0.42
C GLU A 202 5.44 -16.38 1.60
N LEU A 203 6.74 -16.58 1.36
CA LEU A 203 7.72 -16.80 2.41
C LEU A 203 7.80 -15.60 3.37
N GLY A 204 7.72 -14.37 2.85
CA GLY A 204 7.68 -13.16 3.67
C GLY A 204 6.48 -13.14 4.63
N TYR A 205 5.34 -13.63 4.21
CA TYR A 205 4.13 -13.70 5.03
C TYR A 205 4.21 -14.74 6.16
N THR A 206 5.19 -15.65 6.16
CA THR A 206 5.43 -16.53 7.31
C THR A 206 5.84 -15.77 8.55
N ARG A 207 6.40 -14.57 8.39
CA ARG A 207 6.75 -13.67 9.49
C ARG A 207 5.66 -12.61 9.64
N ILE A 208 4.78 -12.83 10.59
CA ILE A 208 3.68 -11.91 10.91
C ILE A 208 4.24 -10.76 11.73
N VAL A 209 4.23 -9.55 11.17
CA VAL A 209 4.85 -8.36 11.78
C VAL A 209 3.81 -7.33 12.17
N SER A 210 4.14 -6.48 13.15
CA SER A 210 3.32 -5.34 13.52
C SER A 210 3.32 -4.28 12.40
N PRO A 211 2.15 -3.82 11.93
CA PRO A 211 2.07 -2.76 10.93
C PRO A 211 2.34 -1.36 11.50
N VAL A 212 2.29 -1.18 12.82
CA VAL A 212 2.43 0.11 13.51
C VAL A 212 3.18 -0.04 14.83
N ASN A 213 3.65 1.09 15.37
CA ASN A 213 4.11 1.16 16.76
C ASN A 213 2.88 1.17 17.68
N GLY A 214 2.90 0.37 18.74
CA GLY A 214 1.78 0.31 19.67
C GLY A 214 1.98 -0.72 20.75
N GLN A 215 0.91 -1.04 21.47
CA GLN A 215 0.89 -2.06 22.51
C GLN A 215 -0.01 -3.21 22.08
N LEU A 216 0.51 -4.44 22.10
CA LEU A 216 -0.28 -5.65 21.85
C LEU A 216 -1.26 -5.84 23.01
N SER A 217 -2.56 -5.93 22.72
CA SER A 217 -3.59 -6.12 23.77
C SER A 217 -3.59 -7.56 24.28
N ALA A 218 -3.76 -8.52 23.38
CA ALA A 218 -3.75 -9.94 23.69
C ALA A 218 -3.27 -10.74 22.49
N ARG A 219 -2.56 -11.83 22.76
CA ARG A 219 -2.28 -12.86 21.77
C ARG A 219 -3.52 -13.72 21.58
N MET A 220 -3.86 -13.99 20.33
CA MET A 220 -5.00 -14.86 19.99
C MET A 220 -4.56 -16.22 19.43
N VAL A 221 -3.24 -16.41 19.29
CA VAL A 221 -2.64 -17.66 18.79
C VAL A 221 -1.46 -18.07 19.65
N PHE A 222 -1.18 -19.37 19.66
CA PHE A 222 -0.09 -19.99 20.42
C PHE A 222 0.80 -20.84 19.52
N ALA A 223 2.06 -21.08 19.96
CA ALA A 223 2.96 -21.96 19.26
C ALA A 223 2.37 -23.39 19.16
N GLY A 224 2.47 -24.01 17.97
CA GLY A 224 1.85 -25.29 17.66
C GLY A 224 0.40 -25.22 17.18
N GLU A 225 -0.23 -24.06 17.20
CA GLU A 225 -1.60 -23.87 16.71
C GLU A 225 -1.62 -23.75 15.16
N TYR A 226 -2.66 -24.31 14.55
CA TYR A 226 -2.88 -24.22 13.11
C TYR A 226 -3.72 -23.03 12.76
N VAL A 227 -3.20 -22.15 11.90
CA VAL A 227 -3.89 -20.93 11.45
C VAL A 227 -4.17 -21.02 9.94
N THR A 228 -5.21 -20.30 9.54
CA THR A 228 -5.58 -20.11 8.13
C THR A 228 -5.44 -18.64 7.75
N ALA A 229 -5.44 -18.35 6.45
CA ALA A 229 -5.48 -16.97 5.99
C ALA A 229 -6.72 -16.25 6.56
N GLY A 230 -6.52 -15.08 7.18
CA GLY A 230 -7.55 -14.31 7.88
C GLY A 230 -7.66 -14.61 9.39
N THR A 231 -7.02 -15.66 9.91
CA THR A 231 -7.00 -15.91 11.37
C THR A 231 -6.34 -14.73 12.08
N GLN A 232 -7.05 -14.15 13.06
CA GLN A 232 -6.54 -13.05 13.85
C GLN A 232 -5.47 -13.54 14.85
N VAL A 233 -4.28 -12.97 14.76
CA VAL A 233 -3.12 -13.32 15.59
C VAL A 233 -3.05 -12.47 16.85
N GLY A 234 -3.46 -11.20 16.75
CA GLY A 234 -3.46 -10.28 17.87
C GLY A 234 -4.12 -8.94 17.51
N LEU A 235 -4.23 -8.10 18.52
CA LEU A 235 -4.80 -6.76 18.41
C LEU A 235 -3.78 -5.73 18.93
N ILE A 236 -3.40 -4.76 18.11
CA ILE A 236 -2.49 -3.69 18.49
C ILE A 236 -3.24 -2.37 18.66
N VAL A 237 -2.92 -1.68 19.74
CA VAL A 237 -3.41 -0.33 20.04
C VAL A 237 -2.25 0.65 19.91
N PRO A 238 -2.29 1.61 18.97
CA PRO A 238 -1.22 2.59 18.76
C PRO A 238 -1.25 3.67 19.83
N LEU A 239 -0.67 3.40 20.98
CA LEU A 239 -0.51 4.36 22.06
C LEU A 239 0.72 5.26 21.81
N PRO A 240 0.68 6.54 22.25
CA PRO A 240 -0.37 7.23 23.04
C PRO A 240 -1.44 7.95 22.18
N LYS A 241 -1.67 7.56 20.92
CA LYS A 241 -2.67 8.20 20.05
C LYS A 241 -4.08 7.81 20.51
N VAL A 242 -4.64 8.62 21.39
CA VAL A 242 -5.99 8.43 21.91
C VAL A 242 -6.83 9.70 21.72
N TRP A 243 -8.15 9.54 21.70
CA TRP A 243 -9.12 10.64 21.70
C TRP A 243 -10.24 10.30 22.67
N VAL A 244 -11.09 11.27 22.97
CA VAL A 244 -12.28 11.07 23.81
C VAL A 244 -13.52 11.10 22.91
N VAL A 245 -14.42 10.17 23.15
CA VAL A 245 -15.79 10.20 22.64
C VAL A 245 -16.71 10.51 23.79
N ALA A 246 -17.33 11.70 23.76
CA ALA A 246 -18.21 12.20 24.79
C ALA A 246 -19.63 12.31 24.28
N ASN A 247 -20.58 11.67 24.95
CA ASN A 247 -21.98 11.66 24.55
C ASN A 247 -22.74 12.79 25.24
N PHE A 248 -23.03 13.86 24.50
CA PHE A 248 -23.80 14.99 24.97
C PHE A 248 -25.27 14.88 24.59
N ARG A 249 -26.15 15.42 25.41
CA ARG A 249 -27.58 15.51 25.08
C ARG A 249 -27.85 16.49 23.93
N GLU A 250 -28.88 16.26 23.17
CA GLU A 250 -29.28 17.11 22.01
C GLU A 250 -29.29 18.61 22.34
N VAL A 251 -29.81 18.98 23.52
CA VAL A 251 -29.86 20.38 23.95
C VAL A 251 -28.48 20.98 24.23
N GLN A 252 -27.50 20.17 24.61
CA GLN A 252 -26.14 20.62 24.92
C GLN A 252 -25.32 20.90 23.66
N ILE A 253 -25.50 20.10 22.60
CA ILE A 253 -24.78 20.29 21.34
C ILE A 253 -25.24 21.50 20.52
N ALA A 254 -26.41 22.07 20.83
CA ALA A 254 -26.92 23.26 20.11
C ALA A 254 -25.95 24.44 20.10
N ASN A 255 -25.07 24.55 21.13
CA ASN A 255 -24.08 25.61 21.30
C ASN A 255 -22.63 25.14 21.11
N MET A 256 -22.45 23.93 20.55
CA MET A 256 -21.11 23.35 20.31
C MET A 256 -20.73 23.42 18.83
N TRP A 257 -19.45 23.71 18.57
CA TRP A 257 -18.88 23.80 17.24
C TRP A 257 -17.50 23.13 17.20
N PRO A 258 -17.07 22.57 16.07
CA PRO A 258 -15.71 22.12 15.90
C PRO A 258 -14.70 23.22 16.21
N GLY A 259 -13.59 22.88 16.87
CA GLY A 259 -12.54 23.80 17.26
C GLY A 259 -12.71 24.39 18.67
N GLN A 260 -13.82 24.18 19.35
CA GLN A 260 -13.98 24.62 20.74
C GLN A 260 -13.04 23.85 21.69
N THR A 261 -12.56 24.55 22.72
CA THR A 261 -11.67 23.98 23.74
C THR A 261 -12.48 23.07 24.68
N ALA A 262 -11.91 21.92 24.99
CA ALA A 262 -12.47 20.98 25.93
C ALA A 262 -11.46 20.69 27.04
N SER A 263 -11.97 20.45 28.25
CA SER A 263 -11.25 20.01 29.42
C SER A 263 -11.72 18.59 29.79
N ILE A 264 -10.79 17.67 29.93
CA ILE A 264 -11.08 16.27 30.20
C ILE A 264 -10.44 15.87 31.51
N THR A 265 -11.23 15.36 32.45
CA THR A 265 -10.77 14.75 33.71
C THR A 265 -10.99 13.27 33.64
N VAL A 266 -9.96 12.49 33.97
CA VAL A 266 -9.97 11.04 33.89
C VAL A 266 -10.03 10.46 35.28
N ASP A 267 -11.01 9.59 35.55
CA ASP A 267 -11.26 9.05 36.89
C ASP A 267 -10.07 8.25 37.43
N SER A 268 -9.35 7.55 36.57
CA SER A 268 -8.18 6.74 36.91
C SER A 268 -6.89 7.54 37.13
N VAL A 269 -6.90 8.87 36.84
CA VAL A 269 -5.72 9.75 37.00
C VAL A 269 -6.14 11.01 37.77
N PRO A 270 -6.40 10.88 39.08
CA PRO A 270 -6.90 12.00 39.89
C PRO A 270 -5.90 13.15 39.93
N GLY A 271 -6.42 14.37 39.87
CA GLY A 271 -5.63 15.59 39.93
C GLY A 271 -4.99 16.04 38.58
N MET A 272 -5.19 15.32 37.51
CA MET A 272 -4.74 15.71 36.16
C MET A 272 -5.94 16.07 35.28
N THR A 273 -5.81 17.18 34.57
CA THR A 273 -6.79 17.63 33.61
C THR A 273 -6.10 17.71 32.21
N PHE A 274 -6.70 17.09 31.22
CA PHE A 274 -6.19 17.09 29.86
C PHE A 274 -6.95 18.12 29.04
N GLY A 275 -6.23 18.94 28.31
CA GLY A 275 -6.80 19.85 27.30
C GLY A 275 -7.06 19.13 26.00
N GLY A 276 -8.11 19.52 25.33
CA GLY A 276 -8.46 19.00 24.03
C GLY A 276 -9.27 19.98 23.20
N THR A 277 -9.58 19.62 21.97
CA THR A 277 -10.43 20.40 21.08
C THR A 277 -11.52 19.50 20.47
N VAL A 278 -12.71 20.08 20.33
CA VAL A 278 -13.82 19.40 19.62
C VAL A 278 -13.43 19.23 18.14
N ASP A 279 -13.39 18.00 17.68
CA ASP A 279 -13.06 17.64 16.30
C ASP A 279 -14.32 17.56 15.43
N SER A 280 -15.25 16.73 15.84
CA SER A 280 -16.44 16.42 15.03
C SER A 280 -17.58 15.87 15.88
N PHE A 281 -18.78 15.89 15.27
CA PHE A 281 -20.01 15.38 15.86
C PHE A 281 -20.45 14.10 15.14
N GLY A 282 -20.92 13.13 15.89
CA GLY A 282 -21.54 11.95 15.32
C GLY A 282 -22.78 12.32 14.48
N PRO A 283 -22.93 11.77 13.26
CA PRO A 283 -24.02 12.13 12.34
C PRO A 283 -25.38 11.58 12.80
N VAL A 284 -25.41 10.64 13.74
CA VAL A 284 -26.61 9.99 14.27
C VAL A 284 -26.56 9.86 15.77
N SER A 285 -27.72 9.76 16.42
CA SER A 285 -27.80 9.53 17.87
C SER A 285 -27.36 8.12 18.24
N GLY A 286 -26.83 7.96 19.45
CA GLY A 286 -26.43 6.65 19.97
C GLY A 286 -27.55 5.62 19.97
N ALA A 287 -28.80 6.05 20.16
CA ALA A 287 -29.97 5.18 20.11
C ALA A 287 -30.22 4.57 18.73
N LEU A 288 -29.93 5.28 17.63
CA LEU A 288 -30.03 4.76 16.27
C LEU A 288 -28.88 3.82 15.89
N GLN A 289 -27.74 3.91 16.58
CA GLN A 289 -26.59 3.01 16.39
C GLN A 289 -26.63 1.76 17.26
N ALA A 290 -27.59 1.70 18.20
CA ALA A 290 -27.73 0.54 19.07
C ALA A 290 -28.20 -0.69 18.26
N LEU A 291 -27.65 -1.85 18.58
CA LEU A 291 -28.00 -3.13 17.93
C LEU A 291 -29.51 -3.48 18.10
N LEU A 292 -30.09 -3.00 19.17
CA LEU A 292 -31.54 -3.08 19.49
C LEU A 292 -32.02 -1.64 19.78
N PRO A 293 -32.52 -0.91 18.78
CA PRO A 293 -33.13 0.39 19.04
C PRO A 293 -34.27 0.28 20.04
N PRO A 294 -34.44 1.22 20.98
CA PRO A 294 -35.58 1.20 21.89
C PRO A 294 -36.86 1.37 21.08
N ASP A 295 -37.71 0.33 21.09
CA ASP A 295 -39.04 0.37 20.46
C ASP A 295 -40.07 0.82 21.49
N ASN A 296 -40.81 1.89 21.20
CA ASN A 296 -41.89 2.42 22.03
C ASN A 296 -43.24 1.76 21.64
N ALA A 297 -43.30 0.43 21.65
CA ALA A 297 -44.46 -0.36 21.22
C ALA A 297 -45.72 -0.22 22.13
N THR A 298 -45.64 0.50 23.25
CA THR A 298 -46.70 0.58 24.25
C THR A 298 -47.65 1.81 24.15
N GLY A 299 -47.55 2.59 23.05
CA GLY A 299 -48.52 3.67 22.75
C GLY A 299 -48.35 4.96 23.57
N ASN A 300 -47.52 5.03 24.59
CA ASN A 300 -47.18 6.25 25.30
C ASN A 300 -45.86 6.82 24.82
N PHE A 301 -45.93 7.90 24.04
CA PHE A 301 -44.73 8.61 23.60
C PHE A 301 -44.16 9.44 24.74
N THR A 302 -43.09 8.93 25.37
CA THR A 302 -42.22 9.72 26.25
C THR A 302 -41.03 10.21 25.45
N LYS A 303 -40.84 11.53 25.37
CA LYS A 303 -39.67 12.14 24.73
C LYS A 303 -38.41 11.76 25.54
N VAL A 304 -37.64 10.82 25.02
CA VAL A 304 -36.31 10.45 25.59
C VAL A 304 -35.26 11.37 24.97
N ALA A 305 -34.49 12.05 25.81
CA ALA A 305 -33.42 12.91 25.36
C ALA A 305 -32.36 12.08 24.62
N GLN A 306 -32.16 12.37 23.34
CA GLN A 306 -31.16 11.70 22.51
C GLN A 306 -29.76 12.20 22.88
N ARG A 307 -28.75 11.32 22.78
CA ARG A 307 -27.35 11.65 22.96
C ARG A 307 -26.61 11.51 21.64
N PHE A 308 -25.71 12.44 21.37
CA PHE A 308 -24.85 12.43 20.19
C PHE A 308 -23.39 12.38 20.63
N ALA A 309 -22.61 11.57 19.93
CA ALA A 309 -21.20 11.44 20.17
C ALA A 309 -20.43 12.67 19.65
N VAL A 310 -19.63 13.26 20.51
CA VAL A 310 -18.72 14.36 20.18
C VAL A 310 -17.30 13.81 20.31
N LYS A 311 -16.54 13.86 19.22
CA LYS A 311 -15.14 13.47 19.21
C LYS A 311 -14.28 14.64 19.65
N ILE A 312 -13.44 14.43 20.65
CA ILE A 312 -12.53 15.42 21.21
C ILE A 312 -11.11 14.90 21.06
N LEU A 313 -10.28 15.62 20.32
CA LEU A 313 -8.87 15.33 20.19
C LEU A 313 -8.12 15.92 21.38
N LEU A 314 -7.29 15.10 22.02
CA LEU A 314 -6.43 15.57 23.09
C LEU A 314 -5.26 16.38 22.50
N SER A 315 -4.90 17.46 23.15
CA SER A 315 -3.74 18.25 22.73
C SER A 315 -2.47 17.39 22.87
N PRO A 316 -1.56 17.41 21.88
CA PRO A 316 -0.31 16.68 21.98
C PRO A 316 0.58 17.20 23.11
N ASP A 317 1.56 16.42 23.51
CA ASP A 317 2.63 16.77 24.45
C ASP A 317 2.17 17.17 25.88
N GLN A 318 1.04 16.62 26.33
CA GLN A 318 0.59 16.77 27.70
C GLN A 318 1.16 15.65 28.58
N ALA A 319 1.65 16.00 29.77
CA ALA A 319 2.10 15.02 30.75
C ALA A 319 0.96 14.06 31.12
N GLY A 320 1.24 12.76 31.14
CA GLY A 320 0.28 11.73 31.54
C GLY A 320 -0.55 11.13 30.40
N LEU A 321 -0.41 11.59 29.15
CA LEU A 321 -1.10 10.98 28.00
C LEU A 321 -0.75 9.49 27.84
N GLU A 322 0.48 9.11 28.15
CA GLU A 322 0.95 7.73 28.13
C GLU A 322 0.25 6.81 29.13
N ARG A 323 -0.45 7.37 30.10
CA ARG A 323 -1.24 6.61 31.09
C ARG A 323 -2.66 6.33 30.64
N LEU A 324 -3.14 7.05 29.62
CA LEU A 324 -4.49 6.87 29.11
C LEU A 324 -4.60 5.55 28.34
N ARG A 325 -5.69 4.83 28.61
CA ARG A 325 -6.01 3.58 27.90
C ARG A 325 -7.42 3.66 27.32
N PRO A 326 -7.67 3.12 26.14
CA PRO A 326 -9.01 3.00 25.60
C PRO A 326 -9.93 2.28 26.59
N GLY A 327 -11.16 2.77 26.72
CA GLY A 327 -12.15 2.25 27.66
C GLY A 327 -12.16 2.96 29.04
N MET A 328 -11.21 3.82 29.33
CA MET A 328 -11.25 4.63 30.57
C MET A 328 -12.41 5.62 30.49
N SER A 329 -13.18 5.72 31.58
CA SER A 329 -14.23 6.71 31.77
C SER A 329 -13.63 8.08 32.09
N VAL A 330 -14.24 9.12 31.52
CA VAL A 330 -13.78 10.49 31.68
C VAL A 330 -14.97 11.44 31.82
N ILE A 331 -14.74 12.58 32.46
CA ILE A 331 -15.65 13.70 32.46
C ILE A 331 -15.15 14.72 31.44
N ALA A 332 -15.98 15.01 30.43
CA ALA A 332 -15.64 15.96 29.40
C ALA A 332 -16.45 17.26 29.56
N THR A 333 -15.75 18.39 29.61
CA THR A 333 -16.35 19.72 29.70
C THR A 333 -15.91 20.53 28.48
N VAL A 334 -16.87 20.96 27.66
CA VAL A 334 -16.64 21.79 26.47
C VAL A 334 -17.00 23.23 26.79
N MET A 335 -16.11 24.18 26.47
CA MET A 335 -16.35 25.62 26.65
C MET A 335 -17.17 26.15 25.47
N THR A 336 -18.44 26.54 25.75
CA THR A 336 -19.41 27.01 24.75
C THR A 336 -19.59 28.53 24.75
N SER A 337 -18.74 29.32 25.47
CA SER A 337 -18.88 30.76 25.58
C SER A 337 -18.71 31.50 24.25
N ALA A 338 -19.54 32.50 24.00
CA ALA A 338 -19.63 33.28 22.76
C ALA A 338 -18.35 34.07 22.37
N ASP A 339 -17.35 34.15 23.25
CA ASP A 339 -16.06 34.81 22.97
C ASP A 339 -15.11 33.98 22.08
N ALA A 340 -15.30 32.67 22.00
CA ALA A 340 -14.54 31.83 21.09
C ALA A 340 -14.96 32.02 19.62
N GLN A 341 -16.19 32.39 19.37
CA GLN A 341 -16.73 32.66 18.02
C GLN A 341 -16.12 33.89 17.32
N ARG A 342 -15.70 34.89 18.04
CA ARG A 342 -15.10 36.11 17.48
C ARG A 342 -13.66 35.94 17.02
N ARG A 343 -12.95 34.93 17.50
CA ARG A 343 -11.55 34.66 17.09
C ARG A 343 -11.44 33.73 15.86
N SER A 344 -12.50 33.00 15.54
CA SER A 344 -12.53 32.07 14.37
C SER A 344 -13.09 32.71 13.09
N SER A 345 -13.72 33.89 13.18
CA SER A 345 -14.32 34.62 12.03
C SER A 345 -13.55 35.88 11.60
N ALA A 346 -12.32 36.05 12.04
CA ALA A 346 -11.42 37.05 11.47
C ALA A 346 -10.73 36.46 10.23
N PRO A 347 -10.77 37.13 9.07
CA PRO A 347 -10.30 36.69 7.78
C PRO A 347 -8.78 36.47 7.73
#